data_51ebf8131f4b56c1d31abbce9a8ee5e3
#
_entry.id   51ebf8131f4b56c1d31abbce9a8ee5e3
#
_cell.length_a   1.000
_cell.length_b   1.000
_cell.length_c   1.000
_cell.angle_alpha   90.00
_cell.angle_beta   90.00
_cell.angle_gamma   90.00
#
_symmetry.space_group_name_H-M   'P 1'
#
loop_
_entity.id
_entity.type
_entity.pdbx_description
1 polymer ?
#
loop_
_entity_poly.entity_id
_entity_poly.type
_entity_poly.pdbx_seq_one_letter_code
_entity_poly.pdbx_strand_id
1 'polypeptide(L)'
;MKISRREFLRLGLAGGVALALGGSACSGSGEGSTGTVLPSKAKVPEPFKVPLPVPPVLEPARTDAGADYYEITQKAGRVEILPGLQTEVWGYDGIFPGPTVESRSGRKIIVRQRNELPVPVSTHLHGGRTPPESDGDPTDLIPPKNMAHDHSTTGHGSMGTGGSRHSKDYVYPLEQRAATLWYHDHRMDFTGPQVWRGLAGFHIIRDDEDDALPLPKGERDVPLMICDRSFDEDGSFLYPSLDHSLKGKPGVEDDYMDGVLGDTILVNGAPWPVLEVSATKYRFRILNASNARRYELALEPANHAPFVQVGSDGGLLGAPIG
;
A
#
# COMPACT_ATOMS: atom_id res chain seq x y z
N MET A 1 -8.07 33.03 21.18
CA MET A 1 -9.28 32.98 20.35
C MET A 1 -9.71 31.54 20.25
N LYS A 2 -10.86 31.14 20.78
CA LYS A 2 -11.29 29.73 20.73
C LYS A 2 -12.04 29.53 19.42
N ILE A 3 -11.45 28.80 18.51
CA ILE A 3 -12.12 28.42 17.25
C ILE A 3 -12.99 27.18 17.55
N SER A 4 -14.28 27.23 17.21
CA SER A 4 -15.18 26.10 17.37
C SER A 4 -14.91 25.00 16.34
N ARG A 5 -15.26 23.72 16.64
CA ARG A 5 -15.17 22.61 15.68
C ARG A 5 -15.81 22.93 14.33
N ARG A 6 -16.90 23.70 14.33
CA ARG A 6 -17.61 24.12 13.12
C ARG A 6 -16.83 25.16 12.30
N GLU A 7 -16.09 26.04 12.96
CA GLU A 7 -15.24 27.05 12.30
C GLU A 7 -13.96 26.44 11.74
N PHE A 8 -13.39 25.47 12.44
CA PHE A 8 -12.22 24.68 11.95
C PHE A 8 -12.57 23.88 10.69
N LEU A 9 -13.73 23.19 10.66
CA LEU A 9 -14.21 22.47 9.49
C LEU A 9 -14.52 23.41 8.32
N ARG A 10 -15.03 24.62 8.58
CA ARG A 10 -15.26 25.63 7.54
C ARG A 10 -13.96 26.22 6.99
N LEU A 11 -12.93 26.38 7.81
CA LEU A 11 -11.61 26.83 7.37
C LEU A 11 -10.86 25.74 6.56
N GLY A 12 -10.98 24.49 6.95
CA GLY A 12 -10.44 23.36 6.19
C GLY A 12 -11.12 23.16 4.83
N LEU A 13 -12.44 23.31 4.78
CA LEU A 13 -13.24 23.26 3.55
C LEU A 13 -12.98 24.50 2.65
N ALA A 14 -12.80 25.69 3.24
CA ALA A 14 -12.48 26.89 2.47
C ALA A 14 -11.05 26.82 1.86
N GLY A 15 -10.10 26.20 2.55
CA GLY A 15 -8.76 25.97 2.00
C GLY A 15 -8.75 24.98 0.83
N GLY A 16 -9.56 23.91 0.89
CA GLY A 16 -9.68 22.93 -0.18
C GLY A 16 -10.42 23.42 -1.42
N VAL A 17 -11.44 24.29 -1.23
CA VAL A 17 -12.21 24.86 -2.34
C VAL A 17 -11.51 26.04 -3.00
N ALA A 18 -10.67 26.79 -2.27
CA ALA A 18 -9.91 27.91 -2.82
C ALA A 18 -8.80 27.44 -3.78
N LEU A 19 -8.29 26.23 -3.65
CA LEU A 19 -7.32 25.62 -4.59
C LEU A 19 -7.95 25.16 -5.91
N ALA A 20 -9.28 24.99 -5.95
CA ALA A 20 -9.96 24.58 -7.18
C ALA A 20 -10.43 25.75 -8.07
N LEU A 21 -10.37 27.01 -7.60
CA LEU A 21 -10.87 28.18 -8.32
C LEU A 21 -9.85 29.30 -8.53
N GLY A 22 -8.58 29.12 -8.20
CA GLY A 22 -7.54 30.14 -8.28
C GLY A 22 -6.29 29.69 -9.00
N GLY A 23 -6.39 29.36 -10.28
CA GLY A 23 -5.23 29.30 -11.15
C GLY A 23 -4.73 30.71 -11.44
N SER A 24 -3.77 31.24 -10.67
CA SER A 24 -2.81 32.24 -11.10
C SER A 24 -1.73 32.49 -10.06
N ALA A 25 -0.52 32.17 -10.49
CA ALA A 25 0.73 32.81 -10.14
C ALA A 25 1.07 32.99 -8.66
N CYS A 26 1.81 32.03 -8.12
CA CYS A 26 2.97 32.40 -7.32
C CYS A 26 4.21 31.87 -8.02
N SER A 27 4.86 32.70 -8.78
CA SER A 27 6.24 32.53 -9.24
C SER A 27 7.16 32.66 -8.04
N GLY A 28 7.31 31.56 -7.30
CA GLY A 28 8.29 31.35 -6.25
C GLY A 28 9.34 30.41 -6.78
N SER A 29 10.54 30.90 -6.92
CA SER A 29 11.72 30.16 -7.35
C SER A 29 11.92 28.86 -6.54
N GLY A 30 11.86 27.71 -7.23
CA GLY A 30 12.61 26.51 -6.87
C GLY A 30 12.03 25.59 -5.85
N GLU A 31 10.89 24.97 -6.17
CA GLU A 31 10.64 23.59 -5.74
C GLU A 31 9.70 22.96 -6.76
N GLY A 32 10.15 21.87 -7.39
CA GLY A 32 9.46 21.22 -8.49
C GLY A 32 8.04 20.81 -8.10
N SER A 33 7.12 20.90 -9.05
CA SER A 33 5.78 20.36 -8.95
C SER A 33 5.81 18.92 -8.41
N THR A 34 4.98 18.63 -7.43
CA THR A 34 4.94 17.32 -6.80
C THR A 34 3.94 16.36 -7.48
N GLY A 35 3.45 16.73 -8.67
CA GLY A 35 2.48 15.97 -9.43
C GLY A 35 1.13 16.70 -9.62
N THR A 36 0.29 16.14 -10.47
CA THR A 36 -1.02 16.68 -10.84
C THR A 36 -2.14 15.93 -10.14
N VAL A 37 -3.11 16.67 -9.57
CA VAL A 37 -4.29 16.06 -8.93
C VAL A 37 -5.26 15.58 -10.00
N LEU A 38 -5.59 14.30 -9.96
CA LEU A 38 -6.64 13.67 -10.74
C LEU A 38 -7.96 13.76 -9.95
N PRO A 39 -8.95 14.55 -10.40
CA PRO A 39 -10.20 14.69 -9.66
C PRO A 39 -11.10 13.46 -9.80
N SER A 40 -11.74 13.05 -8.72
CA SER A 40 -12.80 12.05 -8.75
C SER A 40 -14.07 12.61 -9.40
N LYS A 41 -14.79 11.73 -10.11
CA LYS A 41 -16.15 12.01 -10.64
C LYS A 41 -17.22 11.47 -9.70
N ALA A 42 -16.92 10.42 -8.94
CA ALA A 42 -17.83 9.89 -7.92
C ALA A 42 -17.98 10.87 -6.76
N LYS A 43 -19.14 10.81 -6.10
CA LYS A 43 -19.35 11.52 -4.84
C LYS A 43 -18.58 10.82 -3.74
N VAL A 44 -17.56 11.47 -3.20
CA VAL A 44 -16.79 10.98 -2.05
C VAL A 44 -17.54 11.26 -0.74
N PRO A 45 -17.43 10.39 0.29
CA PRO A 45 -18.09 10.60 1.57
C PRO A 45 -17.45 11.77 2.35
N GLU A 46 -18.18 12.28 3.32
CA GLU A 46 -17.59 13.21 4.29
C GLU A 46 -16.52 12.47 5.13
N PRO A 47 -15.42 13.16 5.51
CA PRO A 47 -14.40 12.59 6.38
C PRO A 47 -14.97 12.08 7.71
N PHE A 48 -14.34 11.00 8.22
CA PHE A 48 -14.63 10.41 9.54
C PHE A 48 -16.02 9.82 9.69
N LYS A 49 -16.56 9.26 8.61
CA LYS A 49 -17.85 8.55 8.60
C LYS A 49 -17.70 7.04 8.43
N VAL A 50 -16.62 6.61 7.78
CA VAL A 50 -16.36 5.21 7.51
C VAL A 50 -15.45 4.65 8.61
N PRO A 51 -15.76 3.49 9.22
CA PRO A 51 -14.87 2.85 10.17
C PRO A 51 -13.53 2.48 9.51
N LEU A 52 -12.43 2.56 10.28
CA LEU A 52 -11.13 2.10 9.82
C LEU A 52 -11.11 0.56 9.73
N PRO A 53 -10.92 -0.03 8.56
CA PRO A 53 -10.69 -1.46 8.46
C PRO A 53 -9.23 -1.78 8.86
N VAL A 54 -9.01 -2.96 9.42
CA VAL A 54 -7.67 -3.50 9.67
C VAL A 54 -7.49 -4.70 8.76
N PRO A 55 -6.45 -4.74 7.91
CA PRO A 55 -6.20 -5.88 7.04
C PRO A 55 -6.05 -7.18 7.86
N PRO A 56 -6.66 -8.29 7.42
CA PRO A 56 -6.55 -9.55 8.15
C PRO A 56 -5.11 -10.05 8.17
N VAL A 57 -4.71 -10.71 9.24
CA VAL A 57 -3.43 -11.42 9.32
C VAL A 57 -3.57 -12.75 8.57
N LEU A 58 -2.62 -13.03 7.69
CA LEU A 58 -2.59 -14.26 6.91
C LEU A 58 -2.02 -15.39 7.76
N GLU A 59 -2.79 -16.46 7.92
CA GLU A 59 -2.31 -17.66 8.58
C GLU A 59 -1.46 -18.51 7.64
N PRO A 60 -0.38 -19.16 8.12
CA PRO A 60 0.39 -20.05 7.28
C PRO A 60 -0.44 -21.26 6.86
N ALA A 61 -0.42 -21.60 5.59
CA ALA A 61 -1.07 -22.81 5.05
C ALA A 61 -0.43 -24.09 5.60
N ARG A 62 0.84 -24.03 5.96
CA ARG A 62 1.61 -25.12 6.57
C ARG A 62 2.80 -24.57 7.35
N THR A 63 3.14 -25.24 8.44
CA THR A 63 4.36 -24.99 9.23
C THR A 63 5.10 -26.31 9.41
N ASP A 64 6.43 -26.28 9.29
CA ASP A 64 7.31 -27.40 9.62
C ASP A 64 8.55 -26.91 10.40
N ALA A 65 9.46 -27.81 10.70
CA ALA A 65 10.66 -27.48 11.48
C ALA A 65 11.58 -26.44 10.78
N GLY A 66 11.48 -26.28 9.46
CA GLY A 66 12.37 -25.45 8.66
C GLY A 66 11.77 -24.11 8.21
N ALA A 67 10.44 -24.01 8.09
CA ALA A 67 9.80 -22.83 7.54
C ALA A 67 8.29 -22.78 7.84
N ASP A 68 7.71 -21.58 7.67
CA ASP A 68 6.29 -21.36 7.53
C ASP A 68 5.95 -21.07 6.07
N TYR A 69 4.85 -21.64 5.58
CA TYR A 69 4.47 -21.61 4.18
C TYR A 69 3.16 -20.84 4.03
N TYR A 70 3.17 -19.84 3.17
CA TYR A 70 2.01 -19.01 2.87
C TYR A 70 1.62 -19.16 1.40
N GLU A 71 0.35 -19.04 1.12
CA GLU A 71 -0.18 -18.99 -0.24
C GLU A 71 -0.99 -17.71 -0.42
N ILE A 72 -0.69 -16.95 -1.47
CA ILE A 72 -1.37 -15.70 -1.81
C ILE A 72 -1.71 -15.75 -3.30
N THR A 73 -2.94 -15.40 -3.65
CA THR A 73 -3.36 -15.31 -5.05
C THR A 73 -3.60 -13.86 -5.44
N GLN A 74 -2.86 -13.37 -6.42
CA GLN A 74 -3.09 -12.07 -7.03
C GLN A 74 -4.26 -12.19 -8.00
N LYS A 75 -5.39 -11.58 -7.68
CA LYS A 75 -6.63 -11.69 -8.45
C LYS A 75 -7.47 -10.42 -8.37
N ALA A 76 -8.36 -10.26 -9.34
CA ALA A 76 -9.39 -9.23 -9.27
C ALA A 76 -10.38 -9.56 -8.14
N GLY A 77 -10.80 -8.53 -7.42
CA GLY A 77 -11.83 -8.58 -6.40
C GLY A 77 -12.72 -7.35 -6.47
N ARG A 78 -13.84 -7.38 -5.77
CA ARG A 78 -14.72 -6.22 -5.62
C ARG A 78 -14.83 -5.87 -4.15
N VAL A 79 -14.56 -4.60 -3.84
CA VAL A 79 -14.59 -4.06 -2.48
C VAL A 79 -15.41 -2.79 -2.46
N GLU A 80 -16.09 -2.54 -1.37
CA GLU A 80 -16.80 -1.28 -1.15
C GLU A 80 -15.83 -0.28 -0.51
N ILE A 81 -15.24 0.60 -1.33
CA ILE A 81 -14.39 1.70 -0.85
C ILE A 81 -15.26 2.93 -0.59
N LEU A 82 -16.03 3.33 -1.60
CA LEU A 82 -17.02 4.40 -1.46
C LEU A 82 -18.37 3.79 -1.08
N PRO A 83 -19.07 4.33 -0.07
CA PRO A 83 -20.35 3.78 0.38
C PRO A 83 -21.35 3.58 -0.76
N GLY A 84 -21.81 2.33 -0.91
CA GLY A 84 -22.79 1.94 -1.93
C GLY A 84 -22.22 1.68 -3.33
N LEU A 85 -20.91 1.83 -3.56
CA LEU A 85 -20.27 1.57 -4.82
C LEU A 85 -19.25 0.43 -4.70
N GLN A 86 -19.18 -0.41 -5.74
CA GLN A 86 -18.24 -1.53 -5.80
C GLN A 86 -17.05 -1.18 -6.66
N THR A 87 -15.89 -1.08 -6.05
CA THR A 87 -14.62 -0.85 -6.76
C THR A 87 -13.97 -2.17 -7.12
N GLU A 88 -13.64 -2.37 -8.39
CA GLU A 88 -12.75 -3.47 -8.79
C GLU A 88 -11.33 -3.16 -8.36
N VAL A 89 -10.73 -4.05 -7.59
CA VAL A 89 -9.33 -3.99 -7.19
C VAL A 89 -8.57 -5.18 -7.76
N TRP A 90 -7.29 -5.00 -8.04
CA TRP A 90 -6.36 -6.09 -8.20
C TRP A 90 -5.63 -6.25 -6.87
N GLY A 91 -5.97 -7.30 -6.16
CA GLY A 91 -5.51 -7.46 -4.79
C GLY A 91 -4.83 -8.81 -4.55
N TYR A 92 -3.98 -8.83 -3.54
CA TYR A 92 -3.53 -10.07 -2.96
C TYR A 92 -4.73 -10.69 -2.23
N ASP A 93 -5.12 -11.90 -2.64
CA ASP A 93 -6.37 -12.58 -2.32
C ASP A 93 -7.64 -11.80 -2.71
N GLY A 94 -7.51 -10.83 -3.62
CA GLY A 94 -8.63 -10.03 -4.14
C GLY A 94 -9.19 -9.02 -3.15
N ILE A 95 -8.43 -8.65 -2.13
CA ILE A 95 -8.77 -7.60 -1.15
C ILE A 95 -7.80 -6.42 -1.23
N PHE A 96 -8.17 -5.29 -0.64
CA PHE A 96 -7.33 -4.09 -0.58
C PHE A 96 -7.47 -3.39 0.79
N PRO A 97 -6.35 -3.15 1.51
CA PRO A 97 -5.01 -3.73 1.26
C PRO A 97 -5.01 -5.25 1.27
N GLY A 98 -3.98 -5.87 0.71
CA GLY A 98 -3.74 -7.29 0.83
C GLY A 98 -3.58 -7.74 2.29
N PRO A 99 -3.66 -9.04 2.60
CA PRO A 99 -3.52 -9.55 3.96
C PRO A 99 -2.16 -9.19 4.56
N THR A 100 -2.12 -8.95 5.86
CA THR A 100 -0.87 -8.73 6.59
C THR A 100 -0.16 -10.07 6.80
N VAL A 101 1.08 -10.19 6.32
CA VAL A 101 1.94 -11.32 6.68
C VAL A 101 2.66 -10.95 7.98
N GLU A 102 2.47 -11.71 9.05
CA GLU A 102 3.29 -11.61 10.25
C GLU A 102 4.30 -12.75 10.30
N SER A 103 5.55 -12.42 10.61
CA SER A 103 6.64 -13.38 10.62
C SER A 103 7.63 -13.05 11.74
N ARG A 104 8.59 -13.94 11.97
CA ARG A 104 9.59 -13.77 13.01
C ARG A 104 10.99 -13.75 12.44
N SER A 105 11.83 -12.85 12.92
CA SER A 105 13.25 -12.77 12.59
C SER A 105 13.94 -14.13 12.78
N GLY A 106 14.74 -14.52 11.80
CA GLY A 106 15.45 -15.81 11.79
C GLY A 106 14.56 -17.03 11.49
N ARG A 107 13.25 -16.87 11.36
CA ARG A 107 12.33 -17.92 10.95
C ARG A 107 12.01 -17.77 9.46
N LYS A 108 12.58 -18.64 8.63
CA LYS A 108 12.35 -18.65 7.20
C LYS A 108 10.86 -18.80 6.87
N ILE A 109 10.38 -18.01 5.91
CA ILE A 109 9.07 -18.22 5.30
C ILE A 109 9.20 -18.48 3.80
N ILE A 110 8.22 -19.18 3.26
CA ILE A 110 8.07 -19.41 1.82
C ILE A 110 6.67 -18.95 1.43
N VAL A 111 6.60 -17.95 0.57
CA VAL A 111 5.33 -17.37 0.10
C VAL A 111 5.11 -17.77 -1.35
N ARG A 112 4.16 -18.66 -1.58
CA ARG A 112 3.71 -19.02 -2.93
C ARG A 112 2.76 -17.97 -3.44
N GLN A 113 3.21 -17.22 -4.45
CA GLN A 113 2.38 -16.25 -5.17
C GLN A 113 1.79 -16.92 -6.43
N ARG A 114 0.47 -16.82 -6.61
CA ARG A 114 -0.25 -17.25 -7.83
C ARG A 114 -0.81 -16.03 -8.55
N ASN A 115 -0.73 -16.04 -9.88
CA ASN A 115 -1.26 -14.97 -10.71
C ASN A 115 -2.53 -15.40 -11.44
N GLU A 116 -3.67 -14.84 -11.06
CA GLU A 116 -4.96 -14.96 -11.76
C GLU A 116 -5.39 -13.65 -12.42
N LEU A 117 -4.52 -12.62 -12.38
CA LEU A 117 -4.75 -11.37 -13.10
C LEU A 117 -4.51 -11.55 -14.61
N PRO A 118 -5.06 -10.66 -15.45
CA PRO A 118 -4.87 -10.74 -16.90
C PRO A 118 -3.50 -10.24 -17.39
N VAL A 119 -2.62 -9.82 -16.47
CA VAL A 119 -1.30 -9.25 -16.77
C VAL A 119 -0.21 -10.00 -16.01
N PRO A 120 1.06 -9.98 -16.48
CA PRO A 120 2.18 -10.45 -15.70
C PRO A 120 2.38 -9.62 -14.43
N VAL A 121 2.90 -10.24 -13.37
CA VAL A 121 3.16 -9.61 -12.09
C VAL A 121 4.53 -10.04 -11.55
N SER A 122 5.11 -9.22 -10.66
CA SER A 122 6.24 -9.59 -9.83
C SER A 122 6.02 -9.06 -8.42
N THR A 123 6.32 -9.83 -7.38
CA THR A 123 6.12 -9.37 -6.00
C THR A 123 7.46 -9.03 -5.36
N HIS A 124 7.64 -7.77 -4.98
CA HIS A 124 8.79 -7.30 -4.22
C HIS A 124 8.45 -7.19 -2.73
N LEU A 125 9.35 -7.68 -1.87
CA LEU A 125 9.29 -7.43 -0.43
C LEU A 125 10.14 -6.19 -0.10
N HIS A 126 9.50 -5.05 -0.04
CA HIS A 126 10.15 -3.76 0.19
C HIS A 126 10.72 -3.66 1.61
N GLY A 127 12.03 -3.46 1.68
CA GLY A 127 12.79 -3.46 2.93
C GLY A 127 13.25 -4.86 3.38
N GLY A 128 12.91 -5.90 2.61
CA GLY A 128 13.33 -7.27 2.88
C GLY A 128 14.81 -7.49 2.58
N ARG A 129 15.52 -8.17 3.48
CA ARG A 129 16.84 -8.71 3.22
C ARG A 129 16.68 -10.10 2.60
N THR A 130 16.50 -10.11 1.28
CA THR A 130 16.12 -11.30 0.52
C THR A 130 17.22 -11.71 -0.47
N PRO A 131 17.31 -13.00 -0.85
CA PRO A 131 18.13 -13.42 -1.97
C PRO A 131 17.57 -12.89 -3.29
N PRO A 132 18.41 -12.60 -4.31
CA PRO A 132 18.00 -11.96 -5.56
C PRO A 132 16.82 -12.65 -6.27
N GLU A 133 16.77 -13.98 -6.25
CA GLU A 133 15.69 -14.77 -6.86
C GLU A 133 14.33 -14.60 -6.16
N SER A 134 14.32 -14.06 -4.94
CA SER A 134 13.12 -13.80 -4.15
C SER A 134 12.88 -12.32 -3.88
N ASP A 135 13.66 -11.42 -4.50
CA ASP A 135 13.53 -9.98 -4.29
C ASP A 135 12.43 -9.32 -5.13
N GLY A 136 11.90 -10.04 -6.11
CA GLY A 136 10.89 -9.50 -7.01
C GLY A 136 11.50 -8.65 -8.12
N ASP A 137 12.52 -9.18 -8.80
CA ASP A 137 13.10 -8.53 -9.99
C ASP A 137 11.97 -8.13 -10.96
N PRO A 138 11.97 -6.88 -11.47
CA PRO A 138 10.90 -6.35 -12.30
C PRO A 138 10.69 -7.08 -13.63
N THR A 139 11.65 -7.93 -14.03
CA THR A 139 11.62 -8.74 -15.25
C THR A 139 11.39 -10.23 -14.99
N ASP A 140 11.52 -10.69 -13.74
CA ASP A 140 11.24 -12.08 -13.33
C ASP A 140 9.74 -12.23 -12.98
N LEU A 141 8.93 -12.39 -14.01
CA LEU A 141 7.48 -12.24 -13.95
C LEU A 141 6.76 -13.59 -13.76
N ILE A 142 5.68 -13.55 -12.99
CA ILE A 142 4.66 -14.61 -12.93
C ILE A 142 3.64 -14.32 -14.03
N PRO A 143 3.59 -15.09 -15.12
CA PRO A 143 2.67 -14.84 -16.22
C PRO A 143 1.22 -15.11 -15.83
N PRO A 144 0.23 -14.48 -16.52
CA PRO A 144 -1.17 -14.74 -16.30
C PRO A 144 -1.58 -16.16 -16.74
N LYS A 145 -2.60 -16.71 -16.07
CA LYS A 145 -3.07 -18.09 -16.28
C LYS A 145 -3.49 -18.40 -17.74
N ASN A 146 -3.97 -17.40 -18.47
CA ASN A 146 -4.53 -17.56 -19.80
C ASN A 146 -3.61 -17.10 -20.95
N MET A 147 -2.34 -16.81 -20.69
CA MET A 147 -1.40 -16.52 -21.77
C MET A 147 -1.09 -17.80 -22.53
N ALA A 148 -1.57 -17.89 -23.79
CA ALA A 148 -1.10 -18.86 -24.76
C ALA A 148 0.41 -18.68 -25.00
N HIS A 149 1.10 -19.78 -25.27
CA HIS A 149 2.54 -19.85 -25.44
C HIS A 149 3.09 -18.77 -26.40
N ASP A 150 3.54 -17.65 -25.90
CA ASP A 150 4.42 -16.78 -26.65
C ASP A 150 5.87 -17.15 -26.28
N HIS A 151 6.57 -17.73 -27.27
CA HIS A 151 7.95 -18.15 -27.15
C HIS A 151 8.96 -16.97 -27.17
N SER A 152 8.47 -15.72 -27.08
CA SER A 152 9.32 -14.53 -27.26
C SER A 152 9.93 -13.96 -25.96
N THR A 153 9.59 -14.46 -24.79
CA THR A 153 10.23 -14.03 -23.54
C THR A 153 11.41 -14.94 -23.21
N THR A 154 12.55 -14.70 -23.87
CA THR A 154 13.87 -15.22 -23.45
C THR A 154 14.40 -14.45 -22.23
N GLY A 155 13.64 -14.43 -21.15
CA GLY A 155 14.16 -14.07 -19.85
C GLY A 155 14.79 -15.30 -19.22
N HIS A 156 16.06 -15.21 -18.81
CA HIS A 156 16.77 -16.24 -18.04
C HIS A 156 16.17 -16.37 -16.62
N GLY A 157 14.88 -16.58 -16.50
CA GLY A 157 14.23 -16.91 -15.24
C GLY A 157 14.55 -18.35 -14.87
N SER A 158 15.34 -18.56 -13.84
CA SER A 158 15.56 -19.86 -13.22
C SER A 158 14.22 -20.45 -12.83
N MET A 159 13.80 -21.56 -13.45
CA MET A 159 12.63 -22.30 -13.02
C MET A 159 12.87 -22.83 -11.61
N GLY A 160 12.31 -22.13 -10.62
CA GLY A 160 12.23 -22.65 -9.26
C GLY A 160 11.53 -24.01 -9.27
N THR A 161 12.16 -24.97 -8.66
CA THR A 161 11.73 -26.37 -8.62
C THR A 161 10.35 -26.48 -7.97
N GLY A 162 9.29 -26.68 -8.77
CA GLY A 162 8.02 -27.21 -8.30
C GLY A 162 6.76 -26.37 -8.47
N GLY A 163 6.78 -25.23 -9.18
CA GLY A 163 5.59 -24.38 -9.37
C GLY A 163 4.86 -24.61 -10.70
N SER A 164 3.55 -24.43 -10.71
CA SER A 164 2.77 -24.19 -11.92
C SER A 164 3.34 -22.95 -12.63
N ARG A 165 3.23 -22.88 -13.98
CA ARG A 165 3.71 -21.74 -14.79
C ARG A 165 3.17 -20.36 -14.35
N HIS A 166 2.11 -20.34 -13.53
CA HIS A 166 1.42 -19.14 -13.04
C HIS A 166 1.63 -18.91 -11.54
N SER A 167 2.70 -19.46 -10.99
CA SER A 167 3.06 -19.27 -9.59
C SER A 167 4.57 -19.27 -9.41
N LYS A 168 5.01 -18.57 -8.35
CA LYS A 168 6.40 -18.51 -7.92
C LYS A 168 6.47 -18.62 -6.42
N ASP A 169 7.44 -19.35 -5.91
CA ASP A 169 7.77 -19.41 -4.49
C ASP A 169 8.85 -18.37 -4.19
N TYR A 170 8.52 -17.41 -3.33
CA TYR A 170 9.45 -16.45 -2.78
C TYR A 170 9.95 -16.97 -1.43
N VAL A 171 11.25 -17.12 -1.29
CA VAL A 171 11.91 -17.64 -0.08
C VAL A 171 12.54 -16.49 0.67
N TYR A 172 12.01 -16.18 1.87
CA TYR A 172 12.51 -15.12 2.72
C TYR A 172 13.18 -15.71 3.96
N PRO A 173 14.51 -15.65 4.08
CA PRO A 173 15.25 -16.13 5.25
C PRO A 173 14.90 -15.35 6.52
N LEU A 174 14.50 -14.09 6.38
CA LEU A 174 14.19 -13.15 7.47
C LEU A 174 15.35 -12.94 8.45
N GLU A 175 16.58 -12.99 7.97
CA GLU A 175 17.80 -12.69 8.75
C GLU A 175 17.96 -11.17 8.92
N GLN A 176 16.95 -10.54 9.49
CA GLN A 176 16.90 -9.10 9.76
C GLN A 176 16.10 -8.81 11.01
N ARG A 177 16.30 -7.62 11.61
CA ARG A 177 15.59 -7.18 12.81
C ARG A 177 14.10 -6.97 12.56
N ALA A 178 13.33 -6.90 13.65
CA ALA A 178 11.92 -6.50 13.60
C ALA A 178 11.73 -5.20 12.82
N ALA A 179 10.79 -5.22 11.88
CA ALA A 179 10.50 -4.08 11.01
C ALA A 179 9.06 -4.12 10.52
N THR A 180 8.55 -2.97 10.09
CA THR A 180 7.33 -2.87 9.30
C THR A 180 7.72 -2.76 7.85
N LEU A 181 7.59 -3.86 7.13
CA LEU A 181 7.82 -3.96 5.70
C LEU A 181 6.48 -3.97 4.97
N TRP A 182 6.53 -3.96 3.66
CA TRP A 182 5.37 -4.16 2.82
C TRP A 182 5.74 -4.93 1.55
N TYR A 183 4.79 -5.58 0.93
CA TYR A 183 4.98 -6.25 -0.34
C TYR A 183 4.05 -5.64 -1.39
N HIS A 184 4.55 -5.53 -2.62
CA HIS A 184 3.83 -4.88 -3.70
C HIS A 184 4.25 -5.41 -5.06
N ASP A 185 3.46 -5.13 -6.08
CA ASP A 185 3.86 -5.43 -7.45
C ASP A 185 5.04 -4.57 -7.89
N HIS A 186 5.98 -5.19 -8.60
CA HIS A 186 7.20 -4.54 -9.07
C HIS A 186 7.46 -4.77 -10.57
N ARG A 187 6.42 -5.13 -11.34
CA ARG A 187 6.56 -5.31 -12.78
C ARG A 187 7.17 -4.07 -13.44
N MET A 188 8.21 -4.27 -14.30
CA MET A 188 8.84 -3.21 -15.07
C MET A 188 7.80 -2.32 -15.75
N ASP A 189 7.92 -1.01 -15.57
CA ASP A 189 7.07 0.05 -16.11
C ASP A 189 5.60 0.06 -15.62
N PHE A 190 5.18 -0.91 -14.82
CA PHE A 190 3.78 -1.06 -14.39
C PHE A 190 3.57 -1.01 -12.87
N THR A 191 4.61 -0.80 -12.07
CA THR A 191 4.49 -0.72 -10.60
C THR A 191 3.44 0.31 -10.18
N GLY A 192 3.49 1.52 -10.72
CA GLY A 192 2.55 2.59 -10.39
C GLY A 192 1.09 2.19 -10.60
N PRO A 193 0.66 1.83 -11.83
CA PRO A 193 -0.72 1.41 -12.09
C PRO A 193 -1.15 0.15 -11.31
N GLN A 194 -0.28 -0.81 -11.09
CA GLN A 194 -0.64 -2.04 -10.38
C GLN A 194 -0.77 -1.83 -8.86
N VAL A 195 0.10 -1.02 -8.26
CA VAL A 195 -0.05 -0.57 -6.87
C VAL A 195 -1.30 0.32 -6.71
N TRP A 196 -1.56 1.20 -7.68
CA TRP A 196 -2.78 2.00 -7.67
C TRP A 196 -4.04 1.13 -7.66
N ARG A 197 -4.05 0.02 -8.39
CA ARG A 197 -5.16 -0.93 -8.41
C ARG A 197 -5.32 -1.78 -7.16
N GLY A 198 -4.31 -1.82 -6.27
CA GLY A 198 -4.43 -2.48 -4.97
C GLY A 198 -3.38 -3.55 -4.66
N LEU A 199 -2.36 -3.76 -5.52
CA LEU A 199 -1.31 -4.75 -5.26
C LEU A 199 -0.30 -4.23 -4.23
N ALA A 200 -0.74 -4.12 -2.97
CA ALA A 200 0.06 -3.74 -1.81
C ALA A 200 -0.49 -4.40 -0.53
N GLY A 201 0.40 -4.84 0.37
CA GLY A 201 0.07 -5.43 1.65
C GLY A 201 1.21 -5.31 2.66
N PHE A 202 0.91 -5.39 3.96
CA PHE A 202 1.92 -5.33 5.01
C PHE A 202 2.66 -6.65 5.20
N HIS A 203 3.96 -6.55 5.51
CA HIS A 203 4.73 -7.65 6.07
C HIS A 203 5.42 -7.15 7.35
N ILE A 204 4.99 -7.67 8.49
CA ILE A 204 5.50 -7.27 9.81
C ILE A 204 6.43 -8.37 10.32
N ILE A 205 7.68 -8.01 10.54
CA ILE A 205 8.67 -8.89 11.18
C ILE A 205 8.72 -8.57 12.66
N ARG A 206 8.61 -9.58 13.50
CA ARG A 206 8.75 -9.53 14.96
C ARG A 206 10.08 -10.16 15.38
N ASP A 207 10.63 -9.73 16.52
CA ASP A 207 11.78 -10.36 17.16
C ASP A 207 11.71 -10.24 18.69
N ASP A 208 12.67 -10.83 19.39
CA ASP A 208 12.70 -10.81 20.84
C ASP A 208 12.97 -9.40 21.39
N GLU A 209 13.68 -8.55 20.64
CA GLU A 209 13.91 -7.16 21.02
C GLU A 209 12.62 -6.34 20.98
N ASP A 210 11.85 -6.43 19.86
CA ASP A 210 10.54 -5.77 19.74
C ASP A 210 9.56 -6.27 20.81
N ASP A 211 9.59 -7.58 21.08
CA ASP A 211 8.73 -8.20 22.09
C ASP A 211 9.08 -7.77 23.53
N ALA A 212 10.34 -7.48 23.83
CA ALA A 212 10.77 -7.04 25.14
C ALA A 212 10.47 -5.56 25.42
N LEU A 213 10.26 -4.75 24.38
CA LEU A 213 10.00 -3.32 24.55
C LEU A 213 8.60 -3.05 25.11
N PRO A 214 8.43 -2.00 25.94
CA PRO A 214 7.14 -1.60 26.51
C PRO A 214 6.27 -0.85 25.47
N LEU A 215 6.26 -1.31 24.23
CA LEU A 215 5.44 -0.77 23.17
C LEU A 215 4.04 -1.41 23.17
N PRO A 216 3.01 -0.69 22.75
CA PRO A 216 1.66 -1.27 22.57
C PRO A 216 1.69 -2.47 21.63
N LYS A 217 0.89 -3.50 21.94
CA LYS A 217 0.78 -4.78 21.23
C LYS A 217 -0.69 -5.16 21.04
N GLY A 218 -0.92 -6.19 20.20
CA GLY A 218 -2.27 -6.70 19.91
C GLY A 218 -3.13 -5.62 19.27
N GLU A 219 -4.35 -5.43 19.71
CA GLU A 219 -5.30 -4.44 19.17
C GLU A 219 -4.81 -2.99 19.20
N ARG A 220 -3.73 -2.71 19.95
CA ARG A 220 -3.12 -1.37 20.03
C ARG A 220 -1.87 -1.21 19.17
N ASP A 221 -1.51 -2.21 18.36
CA ASP A 221 -0.45 -2.18 17.35
C ASP A 221 -1.12 -2.22 15.98
N VAL A 222 -1.44 -1.04 15.44
CA VAL A 222 -2.37 -0.88 14.32
C VAL A 222 -1.60 -0.52 13.05
N PRO A 223 -1.67 -1.34 11.98
CA PRO A 223 -1.14 -0.98 10.68
C PRO A 223 -2.04 0.03 9.98
N LEU A 224 -1.44 1.08 9.40
CA LEU A 224 -2.11 2.15 8.66
C LEU A 224 -1.44 2.34 7.29
N MET A 225 -2.01 1.75 6.25
CA MET A 225 -1.59 2.00 4.87
C MET A 225 -2.32 3.22 4.34
N ILE A 226 -1.59 4.31 4.17
CA ILE A 226 -2.12 5.57 3.64
C ILE A 226 -1.81 5.62 2.14
N CYS A 227 -2.81 5.89 1.34
CA CYS A 227 -2.66 6.15 -0.09
C CYS A 227 -3.75 7.11 -0.58
N ASP A 228 -3.56 7.65 -1.76
CA ASP A 228 -4.56 8.49 -2.41
C ASP A 228 -5.07 7.82 -3.68
N ARG A 229 -6.36 8.01 -3.96
CA ARG A 229 -7.04 7.45 -5.13
C ARG A 229 -8.00 8.47 -5.71
N SER A 230 -8.42 8.21 -6.95
CA SER A 230 -9.49 8.93 -7.63
C SER A 230 -10.47 7.93 -8.22
N PHE A 231 -11.74 8.32 -8.30
CA PHE A 231 -12.83 7.41 -8.63
C PHE A 231 -13.68 7.94 -9.77
N ASP A 232 -14.03 7.08 -10.72
CA ASP A 232 -15.06 7.36 -11.72
C ASP A 232 -16.46 7.32 -11.11
N GLU A 233 -17.47 7.74 -11.84
CA GLU A 233 -18.87 7.83 -11.39
C GLU A 233 -19.42 6.51 -10.84
N ASP A 234 -18.97 5.39 -11.39
CA ASP A 234 -19.36 4.04 -10.99
C ASP A 234 -18.58 3.48 -9.80
N GLY A 235 -17.62 4.25 -9.24
CA GLY A 235 -16.76 3.83 -8.15
C GLY A 235 -15.50 3.08 -8.57
N SER A 236 -15.25 2.91 -9.87
CA SER A 236 -13.99 2.34 -10.36
C SER A 236 -12.83 3.32 -10.15
N PHE A 237 -11.59 2.79 -10.03
CA PHE A 237 -10.42 3.63 -9.95
C PHE A 237 -10.15 4.37 -11.26
N LEU A 238 -9.90 5.68 -11.17
CA LEU A 238 -9.31 6.47 -12.25
C LEU A 238 -7.78 6.41 -12.13
N TYR A 239 -7.12 6.22 -13.27
CA TYR A 239 -5.67 6.32 -13.40
C TYR A 239 -5.30 6.79 -14.80
N PRO A 240 -4.51 7.86 -14.96
CA PRO A 240 -4.17 8.41 -16.26
C PRO A 240 -3.08 7.56 -16.91
N SER A 241 -3.45 6.63 -17.76
CA SER A 241 -2.53 5.78 -18.51
C SER A 241 -2.82 5.89 -20.01
N LEU A 242 -1.77 5.88 -20.82
CA LEU A 242 -1.88 5.83 -22.28
C LEU A 242 -2.43 4.48 -22.76
N ASP A 243 -2.29 3.44 -21.96
CA ASP A 243 -2.92 2.13 -22.18
C ASP A 243 -4.05 1.91 -21.16
N HIS A 244 -5.27 2.22 -21.55
CA HIS A 244 -6.46 2.06 -20.71
C HIS A 244 -6.68 0.62 -20.24
N SER A 245 -6.15 -0.38 -20.97
CA SER A 245 -6.18 -1.77 -20.53
C SER A 245 -5.11 -2.11 -19.50
N LEU A 246 -4.10 -1.28 -19.34
CA LEU A 246 -2.90 -1.50 -18.53
C LEU A 246 -2.17 -2.82 -18.85
N LYS A 247 -2.22 -3.27 -20.11
CA LYS A 247 -1.69 -4.57 -20.54
C LYS A 247 -0.43 -4.49 -21.37
N GLY A 248 -0.31 -3.50 -22.22
CA GLY A 248 0.72 -3.46 -23.25
C GLY A 248 1.59 -2.24 -23.30
N LYS A 249 1.12 -1.09 -22.78
CA LYS A 249 1.84 0.17 -22.87
C LYS A 249 1.93 0.82 -21.49
N PRO A 250 3.13 0.86 -20.90
CA PRO A 250 3.37 1.59 -19.66
C PRO A 250 3.27 3.11 -19.89
N GLY A 251 3.18 3.84 -18.79
CA GLY A 251 3.23 5.29 -18.82
C GLY A 251 1.94 5.96 -18.41
N VAL A 252 2.00 7.26 -18.43
CA VAL A 252 0.89 8.17 -18.09
C VAL A 252 0.82 9.29 -19.11
N GLU A 253 -0.31 9.99 -19.16
CA GLU A 253 -0.48 11.19 -19.97
C GLU A 253 0.49 12.31 -19.50
N ASP A 254 0.89 13.19 -20.41
CA ASP A 254 1.91 14.23 -20.19
C ASP A 254 1.64 15.07 -18.92
N ASP A 255 0.38 15.41 -18.65
CA ASP A 255 -0.01 16.21 -17.49
C ASP A 255 0.27 15.52 -16.13
N TYR A 256 0.54 14.23 -16.14
CA TYR A 256 0.79 13.41 -14.95
C TYR A 256 2.20 12.82 -14.88
N MET A 257 3.11 13.26 -15.73
CA MET A 257 4.49 12.73 -15.78
C MET A 257 5.27 12.99 -14.48
N ASP A 258 4.95 14.09 -13.77
CA ASP A 258 5.57 14.43 -12.48
C ASP A 258 4.96 13.66 -11.29
N GLY A 259 3.93 12.85 -11.52
CA GLY A 259 3.25 12.01 -10.57
C GLY A 259 1.74 12.21 -10.53
N VAL A 260 1.03 11.14 -10.25
CA VAL A 260 -0.42 11.12 -10.09
C VAL A 260 -0.77 11.33 -8.64
N LEU A 261 -1.57 12.35 -8.34
CA LEU A 261 -2.13 12.60 -7.02
C LEU A 261 -3.65 12.35 -7.06
N GLY A 262 -4.15 11.42 -6.24
CA GLY A 262 -5.59 11.25 -6.04
C GLY A 262 -6.16 12.36 -5.16
N ASP A 263 -7.45 12.61 -5.26
CA ASP A 263 -8.15 13.60 -4.42
C ASP A 263 -8.79 13.00 -3.17
N THR A 264 -8.82 11.67 -3.07
CA THR A 264 -9.41 10.92 -1.95
C THR A 264 -8.32 10.16 -1.20
N ILE A 265 -8.08 10.56 0.05
CA ILE A 265 -7.13 9.85 0.91
C ILE A 265 -7.80 8.62 1.51
N LEU A 266 -7.17 7.47 1.29
CA LEU A 266 -7.59 6.21 1.87
C LEU A 266 -6.62 5.79 2.98
N VAL A 267 -7.16 5.24 4.07
CA VAL A 267 -6.37 4.52 5.07
C VAL A 267 -6.92 3.10 5.15
N ASN A 268 -6.06 2.13 4.91
CA ASN A 268 -6.45 0.72 4.80
C ASN A 268 -7.63 0.47 3.84
N GLY A 269 -7.71 1.23 2.75
CA GLY A 269 -8.76 1.11 1.75
C GLY A 269 -10.06 1.87 2.07
N ALA A 270 -10.18 2.55 3.21
CA ALA A 270 -11.35 3.35 3.57
C ALA A 270 -11.07 4.86 3.44
N PRO A 271 -12.00 5.67 2.89
CA PRO A 271 -11.82 7.10 2.72
C PRO A 271 -11.92 7.85 4.06
N TRP A 272 -10.86 8.57 4.44
CA TRP A 272 -10.75 9.34 5.69
C TRP A 272 -11.43 8.66 6.88
N PRO A 273 -11.05 7.42 7.25
CA PRO A 273 -11.80 6.63 8.21
C PRO A 273 -11.71 7.16 9.63
N VAL A 274 -12.57 6.65 10.49
CA VAL A 274 -12.55 6.87 11.93
C VAL A 274 -12.15 5.58 12.65
N LEU A 275 -11.22 5.70 13.62
CA LEU A 275 -10.90 4.64 14.56
C LEU A 275 -11.31 5.08 15.96
N GLU A 276 -12.22 4.35 16.60
CA GLU A 276 -12.54 4.53 18.00
C GLU A 276 -11.42 3.94 18.86
N VAL A 277 -10.86 4.77 19.74
CA VAL A 277 -9.72 4.39 20.57
C VAL A 277 -10.01 4.65 22.04
N SER A 278 -9.51 3.80 22.93
CA SER A 278 -9.50 4.08 24.36
C SER A 278 -8.39 5.07 24.69
N ALA A 279 -8.53 5.79 25.82
CA ALA A 279 -7.56 6.81 26.26
C ALA A 279 -6.27 6.14 26.78
N THR A 280 -5.48 5.56 25.90
CA THR A 280 -4.22 4.88 26.21
C THR A 280 -3.24 5.03 25.02
N LYS A 281 -2.03 4.48 25.18
CA LYS A 281 -1.03 4.50 24.10
C LYS A 281 -1.35 3.48 23.02
N TYR A 282 -1.16 3.89 21.77
CA TYR A 282 -1.22 3.05 20.56
C TYR A 282 0.13 3.10 19.85
N ARG A 283 0.46 2.03 19.15
CA ARG A 283 1.53 1.95 18.17
C ARG A 283 0.90 1.93 16.80
N PHE A 284 1.20 2.91 15.97
CA PHE A 284 0.78 2.94 14.57
C PHE A 284 1.95 2.54 13.67
N ARG A 285 1.72 1.60 12.78
CA ARG A 285 2.65 1.21 11.73
C ARG A 285 2.22 1.89 10.45
N ILE A 286 2.80 3.06 10.18
CA ILE A 286 2.36 3.94 9.10
C ILE A 286 3.16 3.63 7.84
N LEU A 287 2.47 3.27 6.78
CA LEU A 287 3.01 3.05 5.45
C LEU A 287 2.42 4.09 4.48
N ASN A 288 3.27 4.84 3.79
CA ASN A 288 2.87 5.63 2.63
C ASN A 288 2.92 4.74 1.38
N ALA A 289 1.77 4.32 0.88
CA ALA A 289 1.59 3.54 -0.34
C ALA A 289 0.99 4.35 -1.48
N SER A 290 1.11 5.68 -1.45
CA SER A 290 0.78 6.56 -2.55
C SER A 290 1.83 6.50 -3.66
N ASN A 291 1.42 6.69 -4.90
CA ASN A 291 2.34 6.68 -6.04
C ASN A 291 3.30 7.89 -6.02
N ALA A 292 2.82 9.07 -5.61
CA ALA A 292 3.61 10.30 -5.65
C ALA A 292 3.43 11.21 -4.42
N ARG A 293 2.34 11.03 -3.65
CA ARG A 293 2.02 11.95 -2.55
C ARG A 293 2.93 11.77 -1.35
N ARG A 294 3.39 12.88 -0.80
CA ARG A 294 4.03 12.96 0.53
C ARG A 294 2.99 13.36 1.57
N TYR A 295 3.17 12.92 2.80
CA TYR A 295 2.31 13.24 3.93
C TYR A 295 3.12 13.84 5.06
N GLU A 296 2.62 14.94 5.61
CA GLU A 296 3.00 15.46 6.92
C GLU A 296 1.88 15.11 7.91
N LEU A 297 2.21 14.39 8.97
CA LEU A 297 1.26 13.87 9.93
C LEU A 297 1.38 14.62 11.25
N ALA A 298 0.24 15.04 11.80
CA ALA A 298 0.16 15.70 13.09
C ALA A 298 -1.05 15.21 13.88
N LEU A 299 -0.98 15.31 15.22
CA LEU A 299 -2.13 15.12 16.10
C LEU A 299 -2.78 16.47 16.39
N GLU A 300 -4.09 16.56 16.18
CA GLU A 300 -4.86 17.76 16.49
C GLU A 300 -5.90 17.48 17.60
N PRO A 301 -6.09 18.41 18.54
CA PRO A 301 -5.39 19.70 18.68
C PRO A 301 -3.95 19.52 19.20
N ALA A 302 -3.04 20.40 18.79
CA ALA A 302 -1.60 20.36 19.06
C ALA A 302 -1.19 20.37 20.54
N ASN A 303 -2.14 20.53 21.47
CA ASN A 303 -1.89 20.44 22.91
C ASN A 303 -1.95 19.00 23.46
N HIS A 304 -2.20 17.99 22.61
CA HIS A 304 -2.04 16.59 22.95
C HIS A 304 -0.59 16.14 22.80
N ALA A 305 -0.26 15.01 23.42
CA ALA A 305 1.08 14.44 23.32
C ALA A 305 1.49 14.25 21.83
N PRO A 306 2.71 14.64 21.44
CA PRO A 306 3.17 14.49 20.07
C PRO A 306 3.29 13.00 19.70
N PHE A 307 3.41 12.71 18.40
CA PHE A 307 3.90 11.42 17.95
C PHE A 307 5.32 11.20 18.48
N VAL A 308 5.58 9.99 18.93
CA VAL A 308 6.92 9.53 19.25
C VAL A 308 7.31 8.50 18.21
N GLN A 309 8.26 8.83 17.36
CA GLN A 309 8.75 7.90 16.36
C GLN A 309 9.66 6.85 17.02
N VAL A 310 9.34 5.58 16.86
CA VAL A 310 10.09 4.45 17.42
C VAL A 310 10.74 3.59 16.34
N GLY A 311 10.39 3.78 15.08
CA GLY A 311 10.92 3.02 13.95
C GLY A 311 10.83 3.78 12.64
N SER A 312 11.48 3.23 11.62
CA SER A 312 11.45 3.66 10.22
C SER A 312 11.45 2.43 9.31
N ASP A 313 11.67 2.59 8.02
CA ASP A 313 11.72 1.50 7.02
C ASP A 313 12.66 0.35 7.44
N GLY A 314 13.81 0.67 8.01
CA GLY A 314 14.80 -0.31 8.46
C GLY A 314 14.50 -1.01 9.78
N GLY A 315 13.40 -0.67 10.46
CA GLY A 315 13.02 -1.22 11.76
C GLY A 315 13.10 -0.20 12.90
N LEU A 316 13.35 -0.70 14.11
CA LEU A 316 13.44 0.13 15.32
C LEU A 316 14.61 1.11 15.27
N LEU A 317 14.37 2.34 15.71
CA LEU A 317 15.41 3.35 15.95
C LEU A 317 16.23 2.97 17.18
N GLY A 318 17.47 3.48 17.27
CA GLY A 318 18.32 3.31 18.44
C GLY A 318 17.78 4.01 19.69
N ALA A 319 16.93 5.03 19.53
CA ALA A 319 16.18 5.71 20.57
C ALA A 319 14.91 6.35 19.98
N PRO A 320 13.84 6.51 20.78
CA PRO A 320 12.65 7.23 20.35
C PRO A 320 12.95 8.70 20.04
N ILE A 321 12.26 9.25 19.03
CA ILE A 321 12.35 10.67 18.63
C ILE A 321 10.94 11.28 18.77
N GLY A 322 10.84 12.41 19.49
CA GLY A 322 9.59 13.16 19.70
C GLY A 322 9.51 14.40 18.85
#